data_6e3716bed841cae863ecc404d84908c0
#
_entry.id   6e3716bed841cae863ecc404d84908c0
#
_cell.length_a   1.000
_cell.length_b   1.000
_cell.length_c   1.000
_cell.angle_alpha   90.00
_cell.angle_beta   90.00
_cell.angle_gamma   90.00
#
_symmetry.space_group_name_H-M   'P 1'
#
loop_
_entity.id
_entity.type
_entity.pdbx_description
1 polymer ?
#
loop_
_entity_poly.entity_id
_entity_poly.type
_entity_poly.pdbx_seq_one_letter_code
_entity_poly.pdbx_strand_id
1 'polypeptide(L)'
;IIGEGRNMKNAKVYVAEQTDATTNTKTNEAYVSNKVTATGLSANTVYYYSYEKEDGTYTEPAEYATKSTNNYSFIFVGDPQIGSSNELKGSDTAEFYQAQSDAVRNDSFNWNTTLNEAMDKTGGNASFVVSAGDQIQTTKKKSPGKSEMTSEIEYTGYLSPDVLKSLPVATTVGNHDADNANYTYHFNTPNSSDLGSNGVVGGDYYFTYGNTLFMMLNTQDTNAAEKNSLWNRRLLQIQTVPGES
;
A
#
# COMPACT_ATOMS: atom_id res chain seq x y z
N ILE A 1 2.83 -0.32 -19.25
CA ILE A 1 2.06 0.29 -20.35
C ILE A 1 0.67 0.59 -19.85
N ILE A 2 0.14 1.77 -20.14
CA ILE A 2 -1.23 2.17 -19.81
C ILE A 2 -1.89 2.75 -21.06
N GLY A 3 -3.09 2.28 -21.40
CA GLY A 3 -3.86 2.75 -22.55
C GLY A 3 -5.34 2.87 -22.26
N GLU A 4 -6.09 3.59 -23.07
CA GLU A 4 -7.52 3.81 -22.91
C GLU A 4 -8.32 2.66 -23.52
N GLY A 5 -9.31 2.16 -22.76
CA GLY A 5 -10.17 1.07 -23.16
C GLY A 5 -9.43 -0.24 -23.46
N ARG A 6 -10.14 -1.32 -23.73
CA ARG A 6 -9.56 -2.65 -23.97
C ARG A 6 -8.56 -2.70 -25.13
N ASN A 7 -8.71 -1.79 -26.08
CA ASN A 7 -7.81 -1.72 -27.24
C ASN A 7 -6.55 -0.92 -26.95
N MET A 8 -6.30 -0.55 -25.70
CA MET A 8 -5.11 0.19 -25.27
C MET A 8 -4.81 1.41 -26.16
N LYS A 9 -5.84 2.17 -26.55
CA LYS A 9 -5.66 3.39 -27.36
C LYS A 9 -4.78 4.39 -26.62
N ASN A 10 -4.01 5.16 -27.36
CA ASN A 10 -3.09 6.17 -26.82
C ASN A 10 -2.14 5.61 -25.74
N ALA A 11 -1.76 4.35 -25.88
CA ALA A 11 -0.94 3.68 -24.88
C ALA A 11 0.38 4.42 -24.65
N LYS A 12 0.70 4.64 -23.37
CA LYS A 12 1.97 5.22 -22.91
C LYS A 12 2.76 4.19 -22.16
N VAL A 13 4.06 4.20 -22.38
CA VAL A 13 5.02 3.42 -21.61
C VAL A 13 5.56 4.28 -20.48
N TYR A 14 5.54 3.73 -19.27
CA TYR A 14 6.14 4.35 -18.09
C TYR A 14 7.30 3.47 -17.64
N VAL A 15 8.41 4.10 -17.30
CA VAL A 15 9.60 3.38 -16.81
C VAL A 15 9.47 3.21 -15.30
N ALA A 16 9.78 2.02 -14.82
CA ALA A 16 9.80 1.75 -13.40
C ALA A 16 11.01 2.41 -12.72
N GLU A 17 10.78 2.97 -11.53
CA GLU A 17 11.85 3.34 -10.62
C GLU A 17 12.14 2.13 -9.73
N GLN A 18 13.37 1.64 -9.80
CA GLN A 18 13.81 0.49 -9.03
C GLN A 18 14.37 0.98 -7.70
N THR A 19 13.90 0.37 -6.61
CA THR A 19 14.48 0.58 -5.28
C THR A 19 15.64 -0.37 -5.04
N ASP A 20 16.49 -0.05 -4.05
CA ASP A 20 17.61 -0.90 -3.67
C ASP A 20 17.15 -2.32 -3.32
N ALA A 21 17.98 -3.29 -3.70
CA ALA A 21 17.72 -4.69 -3.39
C ALA A 21 17.91 -4.96 -1.90
N THR A 22 16.96 -5.61 -1.30
CA THR A 22 17.09 -6.20 0.04
C THR A 22 17.32 -7.69 -0.09
N THR A 23 18.34 -8.21 0.58
CA THR A 23 18.63 -9.64 0.56
C THR A 23 17.94 -10.33 1.74
N ASN A 24 17.13 -11.33 1.46
CA ASN A 24 16.64 -12.23 2.50
C ASN A 24 17.79 -13.08 3.02
N THR A 25 18.16 -12.89 4.29
CA THR A 25 19.31 -13.56 4.89
C THR A 25 19.15 -15.08 5.04
N LYS A 26 17.91 -15.61 4.96
CA LYS A 26 17.63 -17.05 5.05
C LYS A 26 17.68 -17.76 3.70
N THR A 27 17.13 -17.13 2.66
CA THR A 27 17.06 -17.72 1.32
C THR A 27 18.16 -17.24 0.40
N ASN A 28 18.87 -16.17 0.79
CA ASN A 28 19.86 -15.46 -0.01
C ASN A 28 19.27 -14.89 -1.33
N GLU A 29 17.95 -14.70 -1.35
CA GLU A 29 17.26 -14.07 -2.47
C GLU A 29 17.25 -12.56 -2.29
N ALA A 30 17.49 -11.84 -3.37
CA ALA A 30 17.40 -10.38 -3.39
C ALA A 30 15.99 -9.97 -3.84
N TYR A 31 15.36 -9.10 -3.07
CA TYR A 31 14.07 -8.50 -3.43
C TYR A 31 14.31 -7.08 -3.93
N VAL A 32 13.70 -6.79 -5.05
CA VAL A 32 13.74 -5.46 -5.68
C VAL A 32 12.31 -4.99 -5.86
N SER A 33 12.01 -3.80 -5.38
CA SER A 33 10.71 -3.16 -5.63
C SER A 33 10.80 -2.25 -6.85
N ASN A 34 9.84 -2.38 -7.75
CA ASN A 34 9.68 -1.51 -8.90
C ASN A 34 8.44 -0.63 -8.70
N LYS A 35 8.62 0.68 -8.69
CA LYS A 35 7.53 1.65 -8.59
C LYS A 35 7.34 2.36 -9.91
N VAL A 36 6.09 2.49 -10.34
CA VAL A 36 5.72 3.18 -11.56
C VAL A 36 4.66 4.22 -11.24
N THR A 37 4.90 5.46 -11.62
CA THR A 37 3.92 6.54 -11.49
C THR A 37 3.33 6.87 -12.84
N ALA A 38 2.03 6.60 -13.02
CA ALA A 38 1.29 7.00 -14.20
C ALA A 38 0.82 8.45 -14.04
N THR A 39 1.09 9.27 -15.04
CA THR A 39 0.73 10.68 -15.05
C THR A 39 -0.14 11.04 -16.26
N GLY A 40 -0.87 12.15 -16.17
CA GLY A 40 -1.70 12.64 -17.27
C GLY A 40 -2.93 11.78 -17.56
N LEU A 41 -3.46 11.09 -16.54
CA LEU A 41 -4.72 10.36 -16.64
C LEU A 41 -5.89 11.33 -16.52
N SER A 42 -6.89 11.17 -17.37
CA SER A 42 -8.15 11.94 -17.32
C SER A 42 -9.11 11.31 -16.31
N ALA A 43 -9.92 12.14 -15.64
CA ALA A 43 -10.99 11.65 -14.77
C ALA A 43 -12.10 10.95 -15.58
N ASN A 44 -12.86 10.07 -14.93
CA ASN A 44 -13.98 9.31 -15.50
C ASN A 44 -13.62 8.55 -16.79
N THR A 45 -12.43 8.01 -16.84
CA THR A 45 -11.90 7.31 -18.02
C THR A 45 -11.49 5.89 -17.63
N VAL A 46 -11.82 4.93 -18.48
CA VAL A 46 -11.40 3.54 -18.31
C VAL A 46 -10.07 3.32 -18.99
N TYR A 47 -9.08 2.97 -18.20
CA TYR A 47 -7.74 2.60 -18.63
C TYR A 47 -7.53 1.10 -18.46
N TYR A 48 -6.59 0.57 -19.23
CA TYR A 48 -6.02 -0.76 -19.04
C TYR A 48 -4.53 -0.62 -18.83
N TYR A 49 -3.98 -1.36 -17.88
CA TYR A 49 -2.55 -1.37 -17.63
C TYR A 49 -1.99 -2.78 -17.64
N SER A 50 -0.74 -2.87 -18.05
CA SER A 50 0.03 -4.11 -18.09
C SER A 50 1.46 -3.79 -17.68
N TYR A 51 2.10 -4.67 -16.95
CA TYR A 51 3.49 -4.52 -16.55
C TYR A 51 4.34 -5.66 -17.10
N GLU A 52 5.61 -5.37 -17.32
CA GLU A 52 6.59 -6.32 -17.79
C GLU A 52 7.01 -7.25 -16.66
N LYS A 53 7.03 -8.54 -16.95
CA LYS A 53 7.51 -9.60 -16.05
C LYS A 53 9.01 -9.81 -16.24
N GLU A 54 9.62 -10.59 -15.32
CA GLU A 54 11.05 -10.93 -15.38
C GLU A 54 11.48 -11.61 -16.70
N ASP A 55 10.59 -12.36 -17.30
CA ASP A 55 10.82 -13.03 -18.58
C ASP A 55 10.68 -12.11 -19.82
N GLY A 56 10.45 -10.81 -19.61
CA GLY A 56 10.23 -9.82 -20.66
C GLY A 56 8.84 -9.87 -21.30
N THR A 57 7.96 -10.77 -20.84
CA THR A 57 6.55 -10.78 -21.28
C THR A 57 5.72 -9.82 -20.45
N TYR A 58 4.55 -9.45 -20.96
CA TYR A 58 3.64 -8.57 -20.25
C TYR A 58 2.51 -9.36 -19.58
N THR A 59 2.00 -8.82 -18.48
CA THR A 59 0.78 -9.37 -17.85
C THR A 59 -0.42 -9.13 -18.76
N GLU A 60 -1.47 -9.94 -18.57
CA GLU A 60 -2.79 -9.60 -19.12
C GLU A 60 -3.21 -8.22 -18.63
N PRO A 61 -3.80 -7.39 -19.50
CA PRO A 61 -4.21 -6.04 -19.14
C PRO A 61 -5.28 -6.04 -18.02
N ALA A 62 -5.01 -5.35 -16.93
CA ALA A 62 -5.96 -5.10 -15.86
C ALA A 62 -6.67 -3.76 -16.06
N GLU A 63 -7.95 -3.72 -15.76
CA GLU A 63 -8.77 -2.51 -15.87
C GLU A 63 -8.55 -1.59 -14.67
N TYR A 64 -8.46 -0.31 -14.93
CA TYR A 64 -8.50 0.75 -13.93
C TYR A 64 -9.37 1.91 -14.42
N ALA A 65 -10.49 2.15 -13.76
CA ALA A 65 -11.39 3.26 -14.07
C ALA A 65 -11.13 4.43 -13.11
N THR A 66 -10.58 5.52 -13.64
CA THR A 66 -10.47 6.76 -12.88
C THR A 66 -11.87 7.29 -12.56
N LYS A 67 -12.04 7.81 -11.35
CA LYS A 67 -13.33 8.31 -10.86
C LYS A 67 -13.39 9.84 -10.93
N SER A 68 -14.57 10.40 -10.62
CA SER A 68 -14.78 11.84 -10.49
C SER A 68 -13.92 12.40 -9.36
N THR A 69 -13.35 13.57 -9.58
CA THR A 69 -12.63 14.33 -8.56
C THR A 69 -13.50 15.38 -7.86
N ASN A 70 -14.69 15.67 -8.40
CA ASN A 70 -15.60 16.67 -7.83
C ASN A 70 -16.60 16.07 -6.83
N ASN A 71 -17.05 14.84 -7.08
CA ASN A 71 -17.95 14.13 -6.19
C ASN A 71 -17.47 12.68 -6.11
N TYR A 72 -16.91 12.30 -4.99
CA TYR A 72 -16.26 11.02 -4.79
C TYR A 72 -16.53 10.44 -3.40
N SER A 73 -16.34 9.17 -3.27
CA SER A 73 -16.31 8.43 -2.01
C SER A 73 -15.03 7.64 -1.90
N PHE A 74 -14.63 7.35 -0.68
CA PHE A 74 -13.52 6.44 -0.39
C PHE A 74 -13.89 5.49 0.76
N ILE A 75 -13.18 4.38 0.83
CA ILE A 75 -13.34 3.40 1.90
C ILE A 75 -12.27 3.70 2.96
N PHE A 76 -12.67 3.76 4.23
CA PHE A 76 -11.75 3.89 5.36
C PHE A 76 -11.80 2.59 6.17
N VAL A 77 -10.64 2.01 6.39
CA VAL A 77 -10.46 0.76 7.16
C VAL A 77 -9.27 0.88 8.10
N GLY A 78 -9.25 0.04 9.12
CA GLY A 78 -8.11 -0.11 10.01
C GLY A 78 -7.94 -1.56 10.43
N ASP A 79 -6.73 -1.93 10.81
CA ASP A 79 -6.40 -3.21 11.43
C ASP A 79 -6.84 -4.46 10.64
N PRO A 80 -6.57 -4.58 9.34
CA PRO A 80 -6.84 -5.84 8.65
C PRO A 80 -6.00 -6.99 9.17
N GLN A 81 -4.82 -6.71 9.71
CA GLN A 81 -3.92 -7.62 10.45
C GLN A 81 -3.85 -9.03 9.86
N ILE A 82 -3.53 -9.12 8.57
CA ILE A 82 -3.42 -10.41 7.86
C ILE A 82 -2.41 -11.31 8.58
N GLY A 83 -2.82 -12.51 8.93
CA GLY A 83 -2.06 -13.47 9.72
C GLY A 83 -2.45 -13.52 11.21
N SER A 84 -3.41 -12.68 11.64
CA SER A 84 -3.83 -12.59 13.06
C SER A 84 -4.56 -13.82 13.56
N SER A 85 -5.18 -14.58 12.68
CA SER A 85 -5.91 -15.81 13.03
C SER A 85 -4.99 -17.01 13.36
N ASN A 86 -3.66 -16.85 13.29
CA ASN A 86 -2.73 -17.86 13.78
C ASN A 86 -2.70 -17.88 15.33
N GLU A 87 -3.23 -18.93 15.91
CA GLU A 87 -3.25 -19.10 17.36
C GLU A 87 -1.92 -19.61 17.95
N LEU A 88 -1.01 -20.10 17.11
CA LEU A 88 0.30 -20.59 17.55
C LEU A 88 1.23 -19.42 17.86
N LYS A 89 1.72 -19.37 19.08
CA LYS A 89 2.64 -18.33 19.52
C LYS A 89 4.09 -18.70 19.22
N GLY A 90 4.70 -17.89 18.36
CA GLY A 90 6.12 -17.58 18.27
C GLY A 90 7.15 -18.69 18.37
N SER A 91 7.04 -19.77 17.63
CA SER A 91 8.13 -20.73 17.48
C SER A 91 8.64 -20.77 16.04
N ASP A 92 9.93 -21.06 15.87
CA ASP A 92 10.54 -21.26 14.55
C ASP A 92 10.38 -22.71 14.08
N THR A 93 9.14 -23.18 14.06
CA THR A 93 8.82 -24.57 13.72
C THR A 93 8.03 -24.64 12.41
N ALA A 94 8.09 -25.79 11.76
CA ALA A 94 7.31 -26.04 10.55
C ALA A 94 5.80 -25.87 10.80
N GLU A 95 5.33 -26.28 11.98
CA GLU A 95 3.93 -26.14 12.39
C GLU A 95 3.51 -24.67 12.48
N PHE A 96 4.39 -23.80 13.03
CA PHE A 96 4.12 -22.37 13.08
C PHE A 96 3.99 -21.76 11.68
N TYR A 97 4.91 -22.08 10.79
CA TYR A 97 4.86 -21.55 9.41
C TYR A 97 3.66 -22.07 8.61
N GLN A 98 3.28 -23.33 8.83
CA GLN A 98 2.06 -23.87 8.22
C GLN A 98 0.82 -23.14 8.75
N ALA A 99 0.71 -22.98 10.06
CA ALA A 99 -0.40 -22.27 10.68
C ALA A 99 -0.45 -20.80 10.25
N GLN A 100 0.70 -20.14 10.05
CA GLN A 100 0.77 -18.77 9.54
C GLN A 100 0.27 -18.69 8.09
N SER A 101 0.65 -19.63 7.25
CA SER A 101 0.16 -19.69 5.86
C SER A 101 -1.34 -19.93 5.81
N ASP A 102 -1.87 -20.76 6.68
CA ASP A 102 -3.32 -21.03 6.79
C ASP A 102 -4.06 -19.79 7.32
N ALA A 103 -3.50 -19.09 8.30
CA ALA A 103 -4.04 -17.83 8.81
C ALA A 103 -4.06 -16.76 7.73
N VAL A 104 -2.97 -16.57 7.01
CA VAL A 104 -2.90 -15.60 5.89
C VAL A 104 -3.98 -15.90 4.86
N ARG A 105 -4.16 -17.16 4.46
CA ARG A 105 -5.21 -17.54 3.50
C ARG A 105 -6.60 -17.21 4.02
N ASN A 106 -6.89 -17.53 5.27
CA ASN A 106 -8.18 -17.27 5.92
C ASN A 106 -8.46 -15.76 6.02
N ASP A 107 -7.49 -15.01 6.53
CA ASP A 107 -7.63 -13.58 6.75
C ASP A 107 -7.71 -12.81 5.43
N SER A 108 -6.97 -13.24 4.41
CA SER A 108 -7.06 -12.68 3.06
C SER A 108 -8.43 -12.91 2.42
N PHE A 109 -9.04 -14.06 2.65
CA PHE A 109 -10.41 -14.33 2.21
C PHE A 109 -11.42 -13.38 2.88
N ASN A 110 -11.32 -13.21 4.19
CA ASN A 110 -12.17 -12.29 4.95
C ASN A 110 -11.95 -10.84 4.53
N TRP A 111 -10.69 -10.45 4.33
CA TRP A 111 -10.31 -9.13 3.83
C TRP A 111 -10.88 -8.86 2.43
N ASN A 112 -10.77 -9.81 1.52
CA ASN A 112 -11.38 -9.71 0.20
C ASN A 112 -12.90 -9.54 0.28
N THR A 113 -13.58 -10.29 1.15
CA THR A 113 -15.02 -10.17 1.37
C THR A 113 -15.37 -8.77 1.89
N THR A 114 -14.65 -8.28 2.89
CA THR A 114 -14.84 -6.94 3.48
C THR A 114 -14.71 -5.83 2.42
N LEU A 115 -13.67 -5.89 1.59
CA LEU A 115 -13.46 -4.90 0.54
C LEU A 115 -14.56 -4.93 -0.53
N ASN A 116 -15.01 -6.12 -0.94
CA ASN A 116 -16.08 -6.25 -1.93
C ASN A 116 -17.42 -5.73 -1.38
N GLU A 117 -17.76 -6.06 -0.13
CA GLU A 117 -18.96 -5.52 0.53
C GLU A 117 -18.89 -3.98 0.68
N ALA A 118 -17.73 -3.44 1.02
CA ALA A 118 -17.53 -1.99 1.09
C ALA A 118 -17.68 -1.34 -0.30
N MET A 119 -17.16 -1.95 -1.35
CA MET A 119 -17.36 -1.49 -2.72
C MET A 119 -18.83 -1.50 -3.11
N ASP A 120 -19.56 -2.57 -2.79
CA ASP A 120 -21.01 -2.67 -3.07
C ASP A 120 -21.78 -1.56 -2.35
N LYS A 121 -21.43 -1.21 -1.10
CA LYS A 121 -22.05 -0.11 -0.36
C LYS A 121 -21.83 1.26 -1.02
N THR A 122 -20.74 1.44 -1.75
CA THR A 122 -20.49 2.65 -2.55
C THR A 122 -21.07 2.57 -3.97
N GLY A 123 -21.79 1.51 -4.30
CA GLY A 123 -22.29 1.26 -5.67
C GLY A 123 -21.15 1.07 -6.68
N GLY A 124 -20.01 0.53 -6.25
CA GLY A 124 -18.82 0.35 -7.08
C GLY A 124 -18.05 1.66 -7.38
N ASN A 125 -18.35 2.75 -6.67
CA ASN A 125 -17.83 4.09 -6.98
C ASN A 125 -16.76 4.61 -6.01
N ALA A 126 -16.28 3.80 -5.06
CA ALA A 126 -15.15 4.22 -4.25
C ALA A 126 -13.93 4.51 -5.13
N SER A 127 -13.29 5.63 -4.88
CA SER A 127 -12.12 6.09 -5.65
C SER A 127 -10.83 5.45 -5.16
N PHE A 128 -10.73 5.18 -3.85
CA PHE A 128 -9.57 4.58 -3.19
C PHE A 128 -9.94 4.06 -1.79
N VAL A 129 -9.00 3.33 -1.20
CA VAL A 129 -9.05 2.91 0.20
C VAL A 129 -8.03 3.72 1.00
N VAL A 130 -8.40 4.16 2.18
CA VAL A 130 -7.48 4.61 3.23
C VAL A 130 -7.39 3.50 4.27
N SER A 131 -6.21 2.93 4.45
CA SER A 131 -5.93 1.88 5.45
C SER A 131 -5.10 2.46 6.59
N ALA A 132 -5.69 2.49 7.78
CA ALA A 132 -5.16 3.20 8.95
C ALA A 132 -4.18 2.35 9.79
N GLY A 133 -3.27 1.66 9.12
CA GLY A 133 -2.21 0.88 9.78
C GLY A 133 -2.57 -0.55 10.08
N ASP A 134 -1.60 -1.29 10.60
CA ASP A 134 -1.66 -2.70 10.96
C ASP A 134 -2.20 -3.57 9.80
N GLN A 135 -1.57 -3.43 8.63
CA GLN A 135 -1.89 -4.24 7.46
C GLN A 135 -1.61 -5.72 7.70
N ILE A 136 -0.60 -6.00 8.51
CA ILE A 136 -0.11 -7.33 8.82
C ILE A 136 -0.05 -7.59 10.32
N GLN A 137 0.09 -8.87 10.70
CA GLN A 137 0.14 -9.31 12.10
C GLN A 137 1.57 -9.35 12.66
N THR A 138 2.56 -9.74 11.87
CA THR A 138 3.91 -10.01 12.36
C THR A 138 4.69 -8.73 12.63
N THR A 139 5.26 -8.60 13.83
CA THR A 139 6.20 -7.53 14.17
C THR A 139 7.60 -8.09 14.38
N LYS A 140 8.63 -7.32 14.03
CA LYS A 140 10.01 -7.67 14.27
C LYS A 140 10.32 -7.83 15.77
N LYS A 141 9.73 -6.99 16.61
CA LYS A 141 9.90 -7.04 18.08
C LYS A 141 9.39 -8.34 18.68
N LYS A 142 8.25 -8.84 18.19
CA LYS A 142 7.63 -10.08 18.71
C LYS A 142 8.19 -11.33 18.07
N SER A 143 8.84 -11.22 16.91
CA SER A 143 9.36 -12.34 16.14
C SER A 143 10.76 -12.06 15.58
N PRO A 144 11.78 -11.83 16.44
CA PRO A 144 13.13 -11.52 15.97
C PRO A 144 13.68 -12.62 15.07
N GLY A 145 14.23 -12.24 13.91
CA GLY A 145 14.81 -13.14 12.94
C GLY A 145 13.82 -13.94 12.07
N LYS A 146 12.51 -13.70 12.23
CA LYS A 146 11.44 -14.36 11.43
C LYS A 146 10.61 -13.37 10.64
N SER A 147 10.68 -12.10 11.00
CA SER A 147 9.73 -11.07 10.56
C SER A 147 9.69 -10.90 9.04
N GLU A 148 10.82 -10.95 8.36
CA GLU A 148 10.87 -10.69 6.92
C GLU A 148 10.09 -11.73 6.12
N MET A 149 10.24 -13.03 6.43
CA MET A 149 9.56 -14.10 5.70
C MET A 149 8.07 -14.15 6.01
N THR A 150 7.68 -13.98 7.28
CA THR A 150 6.26 -14.00 7.68
C THR A 150 5.54 -12.73 7.26
N SER A 151 6.16 -11.56 7.39
CA SER A 151 5.56 -10.30 6.95
C SER A 151 5.38 -10.24 5.44
N GLU A 152 6.29 -10.84 4.65
CA GLU A 152 6.17 -10.88 3.19
C GLU A 152 4.94 -11.69 2.75
N ILE A 153 4.70 -12.85 3.35
CA ILE A 153 3.50 -13.67 3.09
C ILE A 153 2.23 -12.89 3.48
N GLU A 154 2.26 -12.19 4.60
CA GLU A 154 1.14 -11.38 5.10
C GLU A 154 0.84 -10.19 4.18
N TYR A 155 1.85 -9.45 3.73
CA TYR A 155 1.65 -8.37 2.73
C TYR A 155 1.13 -8.93 1.40
N THR A 156 1.62 -10.08 0.97
CA THR A 156 1.07 -10.76 -0.21
C THR A 156 -0.42 -11.06 -0.02
N GLY A 157 -0.80 -11.54 1.16
CA GLY A 157 -2.20 -11.77 1.52
C GLY A 157 -3.03 -10.48 1.55
N TYR A 158 -2.50 -9.41 2.12
CA TYR A 158 -3.15 -8.09 2.15
C TYR A 158 -3.42 -7.54 0.74
N LEU A 159 -2.49 -7.73 -0.18
CA LEU A 159 -2.57 -7.24 -1.55
C LEU A 159 -3.28 -8.22 -2.52
N SER A 160 -3.68 -9.41 -2.05
CA SER A 160 -4.26 -10.46 -2.89
C SER A 160 -5.68 -10.19 -3.41
N PRO A 161 -6.56 -9.39 -2.76
CA PRO A 161 -7.90 -9.14 -3.26
C PRO A 161 -7.89 -8.57 -4.69
N ASP A 162 -8.64 -9.20 -5.59
CA ASP A 162 -8.71 -8.78 -7.00
C ASP A 162 -9.20 -7.35 -7.18
N VAL A 163 -10.06 -6.87 -6.29
CA VAL A 163 -10.58 -5.49 -6.32
C VAL A 163 -9.46 -4.46 -6.20
N LEU A 164 -8.35 -4.80 -5.53
CA LEU A 164 -7.20 -3.90 -5.37
C LEU A 164 -6.42 -3.66 -6.67
N LYS A 165 -6.64 -4.46 -7.70
CA LYS A 165 -6.10 -4.18 -9.05
C LYS A 165 -6.69 -2.92 -9.65
N SER A 166 -7.90 -2.55 -9.24
CA SER A 166 -8.63 -1.37 -9.73
C SER A 166 -8.99 -0.35 -8.65
N LEU A 167 -8.66 -0.62 -7.39
CA LEU A 167 -8.95 0.21 -6.24
C LEU A 167 -7.64 0.59 -5.53
N PRO A 168 -7.09 1.79 -5.77
CA PRO A 168 -5.86 2.25 -5.13
C PRO A 168 -5.96 2.26 -3.61
N VAL A 169 -4.86 1.97 -2.93
CA VAL A 169 -4.76 1.96 -1.47
C VAL A 169 -3.76 3.00 -1.00
N ALA A 170 -4.17 3.84 -0.07
CA ALA A 170 -3.31 4.73 0.70
C ALA A 170 -3.19 4.19 2.13
N THR A 171 -1.99 3.78 2.53
CA THR A 171 -1.75 3.14 3.83
C THR A 171 -1.06 4.10 4.79
N THR A 172 -1.35 4.01 6.09
CA THR A 172 -0.47 4.50 7.16
C THR A 172 0.25 3.34 7.81
N VAL A 173 1.32 3.64 8.52
CA VAL A 173 2.07 2.65 9.30
C VAL A 173 1.38 2.43 10.64
N GLY A 174 1.01 1.19 10.94
CA GLY A 174 0.59 0.77 12.26
C GLY A 174 1.74 0.22 13.09
N ASN A 175 1.46 -0.18 14.33
CA ASN A 175 2.52 -0.69 15.20
C ASN A 175 3.03 -2.08 14.77
N HIS A 176 2.25 -2.83 14.01
CA HIS A 176 2.66 -4.10 13.43
C HIS A 176 3.53 -3.92 12.18
N ASP A 177 3.33 -2.85 11.41
CA ASP A 177 4.12 -2.54 10.23
C ASP A 177 5.46 -1.87 10.57
N ALA A 178 5.50 -1.11 11.67
CA ALA A 178 6.54 -0.13 11.99
C ALA A 178 7.98 -0.66 12.01
N ASP A 179 8.15 -1.95 12.31
CA ASP A 179 9.46 -2.59 12.39
C ASP A 179 9.78 -3.43 11.12
N ASN A 180 8.89 -3.48 10.14
CA ASN A 180 9.04 -4.32 8.95
C ASN A 180 9.50 -3.51 7.75
N ALA A 181 10.77 -3.61 7.39
CA ALA A 181 11.38 -2.85 6.30
C ALA A 181 10.68 -3.10 4.94
N ASN A 182 10.11 -4.29 4.72
CA ASN A 182 9.41 -4.63 3.51
C ASN A 182 8.08 -3.86 3.30
N TYR A 183 7.53 -3.17 4.31
CA TYR A 183 6.42 -2.25 4.12
C TYR A 183 6.70 -1.26 2.97
N THR A 184 7.90 -0.69 2.93
CA THR A 184 8.26 0.33 1.92
C THR A 184 8.40 -0.23 0.51
N TYR A 185 8.50 -1.56 0.36
CA TYR A 185 8.55 -2.22 -0.95
C TYR A 185 7.18 -2.43 -1.57
N HIS A 186 6.14 -2.51 -0.74
CA HIS A 186 4.78 -2.81 -1.16
C HIS A 186 3.92 -1.57 -1.39
N PHE A 187 4.24 -0.46 -0.70
CA PHE A 187 3.39 0.73 -0.74
C PHE A 187 4.13 1.93 -1.33
N ASN A 188 3.49 2.57 -2.29
CA ASN A 188 3.95 3.85 -2.82
C ASN A 188 3.39 4.98 -1.97
N THR A 189 4.28 5.79 -1.40
CA THR A 189 3.95 6.93 -0.54
C THR A 189 4.35 8.23 -1.22
N PRO A 190 3.47 8.82 -2.06
CA PRO A 190 3.80 10.01 -2.83
C PRO A 190 4.10 11.19 -1.92
N ASN A 191 5.02 12.06 -2.34
CA ASN A 191 5.41 13.24 -1.57
C ASN A 191 5.86 12.91 -0.13
N SER A 192 6.43 11.72 0.06
CA SER A 192 6.96 11.32 1.35
C SER A 192 8.15 12.18 1.77
N SER A 193 8.37 12.24 3.06
CA SER A 193 9.51 12.93 3.68
C SER A 193 10.11 12.05 4.76
N ASP A 194 11.30 12.37 5.22
CA ASP A 194 11.95 11.69 6.36
C ASP A 194 11.24 11.96 7.70
N LEU A 195 10.25 12.85 7.69
CA LEU A 195 9.44 13.14 8.87
C LEU A 195 8.52 11.95 9.18
N GLY A 196 8.41 11.61 10.45
CA GLY A 196 7.64 10.45 10.89
C GLY A 196 8.34 9.11 10.67
N SER A 197 9.65 9.10 10.35
CA SER A 197 10.42 7.87 10.10
C SER A 197 11.49 7.58 11.15
N ASN A 198 11.54 8.33 12.26
CA ASN A 198 12.59 8.18 13.26
C ASN A 198 12.49 6.85 14.01
N GLY A 199 13.32 5.90 13.60
CA GLY A 199 13.37 4.56 14.18
C GLY A 199 12.24 3.62 13.79
N VAL A 200 11.40 4.01 12.80
CA VAL A 200 10.30 3.21 12.24
C VAL A 200 10.34 3.27 10.72
N VAL A 201 9.66 2.32 10.07
CA VAL A 201 9.57 2.31 8.60
C VAL A 201 8.53 3.31 8.09
N GLY A 202 8.64 3.65 6.81
CA GLY A 202 7.76 4.63 6.17
C GLY A 202 8.03 6.05 6.67
N GLY A 203 7.09 6.92 6.48
CA GLY A 203 7.16 8.32 6.87
C GLY A 203 5.82 8.99 6.64
N ASP A 204 5.75 10.27 6.95
CA ASP A 204 4.59 11.06 6.59
C ASP A 204 4.58 11.32 5.09
N TYR A 205 3.41 11.24 4.51
CA TYR A 205 3.20 11.59 3.11
C TYR A 205 1.84 12.24 2.90
N TYR A 206 1.62 12.79 1.73
CA TYR A 206 0.33 13.36 1.38
C TYR A 206 0.02 13.18 -0.11
N PHE A 207 -1.26 13.26 -0.40
CA PHE A 207 -1.76 13.35 -1.77
C PHE A 207 -3.01 14.23 -1.81
N THR A 208 -3.34 14.70 -3.00
CA THR A 208 -4.58 15.43 -3.24
C THR A 208 -5.52 14.60 -4.10
N TYR A 209 -6.81 14.67 -3.78
CA TYR A 209 -7.86 14.11 -4.63
C TYR A 209 -8.99 15.11 -4.76
N GLY A 210 -9.22 15.60 -5.97
CA GLY A 210 -10.09 16.76 -6.17
C GLY A 210 -9.56 17.98 -5.37
N ASN A 211 -10.43 18.59 -4.60
CA ASN A 211 -10.10 19.75 -3.76
C ASN A 211 -9.73 19.36 -2.31
N THR A 212 -9.48 18.09 -2.06
CA THR A 212 -9.18 17.57 -0.72
C THR A 212 -7.71 17.15 -0.61
N LEU A 213 -7.06 17.62 0.44
CA LEU A 213 -5.73 17.17 0.84
C LEU A 213 -5.86 16.02 1.86
N PHE A 214 -5.23 14.90 1.56
CA PHE A 214 -5.09 13.75 2.46
C PHE A 214 -3.68 13.74 3.02
N MET A 215 -3.55 13.90 4.33
CA MET A 215 -2.28 13.80 5.05
C MET A 215 -2.24 12.46 5.79
N MET A 216 -1.27 11.65 5.43
CA MET A 216 -1.05 10.32 5.98
C MET A 216 0.11 10.41 6.98
N LEU A 217 -0.22 10.38 8.27
CA LEU A 217 0.75 10.59 9.34
C LEU A 217 1.19 9.26 9.94
N ASN A 218 2.49 9.06 10.06
CA ASN A 218 3.08 7.93 10.76
C ASN A 218 3.13 8.22 12.27
N THR A 219 2.11 7.79 12.98
CA THR A 219 2.00 8.02 14.43
C THR A 219 2.88 7.09 15.27
N GLN A 220 3.57 6.14 14.64
CA GLN A 220 4.51 5.23 15.32
C GLN A 220 5.85 5.92 15.63
N ASP A 221 6.21 6.97 14.90
CA ASP A 221 7.27 7.87 15.33
C ASP A 221 6.82 8.61 16.60
N THR A 222 7.51 8.35 17.70
CA THR A 222 7.21 8.94 19.02
C THR A 222 8.02 10.19 19.34
N ASN A 223 8.84 10.69 18.42
CA ASN A 223 9.63 11.89 18.64
C ASN A 223 8.74 13.15 18.69
N ALA A 224 8.47 13.64 19.90
CA ALA A 224 7.59 14.78 20.14
C ALA A 224 8.09 16.09 19.51
N ALA A 225 9.39 16.28 19.37
CA ALA A 225 9.97 17.48 18.76
C ALA A 225 9.71 17.50 17.25
N GLU A 226 9.79 16.34 16.60
CA GLU A 226 9.47 16.20 15.18
C GLU A 226 7.97 16.37 14.93
N LYS A 227 7.11 15.79 15.74
CA LYS A 227 5.65 15.95 15.62
C LYS A 227 5.21 17.41 15.65
N ASN A 228 5.75 18.21 16.55
CA ASN A 228 5.43 19.63 16.63
C ASN A 228 5.99 20.43 15.44
N SER A 229 7.15 20.05 14.94
CA SER A 229 7.76 20.64 13.74
C SER A 229 6.96 20.30 12.47
N LEU A 230 6.43 19.09 12.40
CA LEU A 230 5.60 18.58 11.30
C LEU A 230 4.33 19.40 11.09
N TRP A 231 3.56 19.62 12.14
CA TRP A 231 2.34 20.43 12.09
C TRP A 231 2.60 21.82 11.53
N ASN A 232 3.66 22.47 12.02
CA ASN A 232 4.01 23.81 11.61
C ASN A 232 4.52 23.90 10.17
N ARG A 233 5.32 22.91 9.71
CA ARG A 233 5.84 22.90 8.33
C ARG A 233 4.79 22.50 7.30
N ARG A 234 3.90 21.56 7.61
CA ARG A 234 2.83 21.13 6.70
C ARG A 234 1.75 22.20 6.56
N LEU A 235 1.38 22.87 7.64
CA LEU A 235 0.48 24.05 7.57
C LEU A 235 1.07 25.16 6.69
N LEU A 236 2.38 25.40 6.75
CA LEU A 236 3.07 26.36 5.88
C LEU A 236 3.09 25.90 4.41
N GLN A 237 3.25 24.60 4.13
CA GLN A 237 3.19 24.08 2.76
C GLN A 237 1.78 24.17 2.16
N ILE A 238 0.74 23.92 2.96
CA ILE A 238 -0.66 24.10 2.52
C ILE A 238 -0.96 25.57 2.15
N GLN A 239 -0.37 26.52 2.88
CA GLN A 239 -0.54 27.95 2.61
C GLN A 239 0.20 28.45 1.37
N THR A 240 1.18 27.69 0.88
CA THR A 240 2.02 28.08 -0.27
C THR A 240 1.66 27.39 -1.58
N VAL A 241 0.67 26.49 -1.60
CA VAL A 241 0.14 25.97 -2.87
C VAL A 241 -0.62 27.10 -3.55
N PRO A 242 -0.14 27.64 -4.69
CA PRO A 242 -0.88 28.68 -5.42
C PRO A 242 -2.22 28.08 -5.82
N GLY A 243 -3.31 28.75 -5.47
CA GLY A 243 -4.62 28.40 -5.95
C GLY A 243 -4.61 28.47 -7.48
N GLU A 244 -4.86 27.39 -8.15
CA GLU A 244 -5.27 27.43 -9.54
C GLU A 244 -6.67 28.04 -9.54
N SER A 245 -6.70 29.29 -10.00
CA SER A 245 -7.92 30.06 -10.31
C SER A 245 -8.57 29.54 -11.59
#